data_d1a52173fb525b26cbd9551eef3ee517
#
_entry.id   d1a52173fb525b26cbd9551eef3ee517
#
_cell.length_a   1.000
_cell.length_b   1.000
_cell.length_c   1.000
_cell.angle_alpha   90.00
_cell.angle_beta   90.00
_cell.angle_gamma   90.00
#
_symmetry.space_group_name_H-M   'P 1'
#
loop_
_entity.id
_entity.type
_entity.pdbx_description
1 polymer ?
#
loop_
_entity_poly.entity_id
_entity_poly.type
_entity_poly.pdbx_seq_one_letter_code
_entity_poly.pdbx_strand_id
1 'polypeptide(L)'
;MGEIIDLIRNAGVKISCLEEEGHFPFIISSNGLDKKEVSINTDTSSQYASALLMAAVMTGLKIKLTGKRVNGAYIKITLNMLKQFGIKYVQFEENKYNIEKQRFRLEKYQIEPDMSGACYFYAMSLMIKKKVLVKNLHLNSMQGDIKFLYALKKMGCLVKDTDEGIIID
;
A
#
# COMPACT_ATOMS: atom_id res chain seq x y z
N MET A 1 -4.37 -17.69 0.00
CA MET A 1 -3.94 -17.56 -1.41
C MET A 1 -5.14 -17.64 -2.35
N GLY A 2 -6.18 -18.40 -2.07
CA GLY A 2 -7.36 -18.57 -2.94
C GLY A 2 -7.94 -17.25 -3.45
N GLU A 3 -8.14 -16.28 -2.60
CA GLU A 3 -8.72 -14.98 -2.97
C GLU A 3 -7.96 -14.21 -4.06
N ILE A 4 -6.61 -14.22 -4.03
CA ILE A 4 -5.84 -13.57 -5.09
C ILE A 4 -5.93 -14.35 -6.41
N ILE A 5 -6.00 -15.67 -6.33
CA ILE A 5 -6.20 -16.54 -7.51
C ILE A 5 -7.56 -16.24 -8.12
N ASP A 6 -8.61 -16.18 -7.31
CA ASP A 6 -9.96 -15.85 -7.76
C ASP A 6 -10.04 -14.43 -8.36
N LEU A 7 -9.37 -13.47 -7.74
CA LEU A 7 -9.29 -12.11 -8.24
C LEU A 7 -8.66 -12.05 -9.63
N ILE A 8 -7.55 -12.74 -9.83
CA ILE A 8 -6.81 -12.77 -11.10
C ILE A 8 -7.61 -13.53 -12.15
N ARG A 9 -8.26 -14.66 -11.79
CA ARG A 9 -9.19 -15.38 -12.66
C ARG A 9 -10.38 -14.49 -13.05
N ASN A 10 -10.93 -13.75 -12.11
CA ASN A 10 -12.00 -12.79 -12.37
C ASN A 10 -11.57 -11.66 -13.30
N ALA A 11 -10.28 -11.34 -13.38
CA ALA A 11 -9.72 -10.40 -14.35
C ALA A 11 -9.50 -11.02 -15.74
N GLY A 12 -9.85 -12.30 -15.95
CA GLY A 12 -9.76 -12.99 -17.23
C GLY A 12 -8.48 -13.79 -17.45
N VAL A 13 -7.64 -13.93 -16.41
CA VAL A 13 -6.38 -14.66 -16.48
C VAL A 13 -6.61 -16.14 -16.17
N LYS A 14 -6.00 -17.04 -16.95
CA LYS A 14 -6.06 -18.49 -16.68
C LYS A 14 -5.01 -18.85 -15.62
N ILE A 15 -5.46 -19.44 -14.51
CA ILE A 15 -4.59 -19.97 -13.46
C ILE A 15 -4.98 -21.43 -13.22
N SER A 16 -3.97 -22.30 -13.25
CA SER A 16 -4.08 -23.74 -12.97
C SER A 16 -3.25 -24.08 -11.74
N CYS A 17 -3.89 -24.43 -10.63
CA CYS A 17 -3.19 -24.95 -9.46
C CYS A 17 -2.68 -26.36 -9.77
N LEU A 18 -1.43 -26.67 -9.39
CA LEU A 18 -0.80 -27.95 -9.76
C LEU A 18 -1.07 -29.04 -8.73
N GLU A 19 -1.35 -28.68 -7.50
CA GLU A 19 -1.62 -29.61 -6.40
C GLU A 19 -3.00 -29.30 -5.81
N GLU A 20 -3.08 -28.46 -4.81
CA GLU A 20 -4.31 -28.10 -4.11
C GLU A 20 -4.92 -26.81 -4.67
N GLU A 21 -6.23 -26.79 -4.91
CA GLU A 21 -6.93 -25.61 -5.43
C GLU A 21 -6.80 -24.43 -4.46
N GLY A 22 -6.46 -23.27 -5.01
CA GLY A 22 -6.27 -22.07 -4.22
C GLY A 22 -4.90 -21.95 -3.51
N HIS A 23 -3.98 -22.89 -3.76
CA HIS A 23 -2.64 -22.92 -3.15
C HIS A 23 -1.52 -22.92 -4.19
N PHE A 24 -0.29 -22.63 -3.73
CA PHE A 24 0.92 -22.87 -4.52
C PHE A 24 1.25 -24.37 -4.56
N PRO A 25 1.91 -24.83 -5.66
CA PRO A 25 2.32 -24.09 -6.85
C PRO A 25 1.19 -23.98 -7.88
N PHE A 26 1.24 -22.94 -8.72
CA PHE A 26 0.29 -22.75 -9.81
C PHE A 26 0.94 -22.18 -11.07
N ILE A 27 0.33 -22.41 -12.23
CA ILE A 27 0.73 -21.88 -13.52
C ILE A 27 -0.21 -20.74 -13.91
N ILE A 28 0.36 -19.61 -14.33
CA ILE A 28 -0.39 -18.49 -14.90
C ILE A 28 -0.19 -18.49 -16.42
N SER A 29 -1.28 -18.50 -17.17
CA SER A 29 -1.28 -18.36 -18.63
C SER A 29 -2.11 -17.15 -19.01
N SER A 30 -1.47 -16.08 -19.52
CA SER A 30 -2.16 -14.84 -19.87
C SER A 30 -1.40 -14.06 -20.93
N ASN A 31 -2.18 -13.39 -21.81
CA ASN A 31 -1.68 -12.36 -22.72
C ASN A 31 -2.05 -10.94 -22.21
N GLY A 32 -2.35 -10.79 -20.93
CA GLY A 32 -2.82 -9.57 -20.29
C GLY A 32 -4.11 -9.80 -19.51
N LEU A 33 -4.83 -8.73 -19.23
CA LEU A 33 -6.15 -8.79 -18.60
C LEU A 33 -7.23 -8.70 -19.67
N ASP A 34 -8.12 -9.69 -19.75
CA ASP A 34 -9.22 -9.70 -20.73
C ASP A 34 -10.33 -8.71 -20.32
N LYS A 35 -10.56 -8.57 -19.01
CA LYS A 35 -11.58 -7.67 -18.50
C LYS A 35 -11.03 -6.26 -18.31
N LYS A 36 -11.86 -5.28 -18.67
CA LYS A 36 -11.57 -3.84 -18.47
C LYS A 36 -12.03 -3.31 -17.12
N GLU A 37 -12.80 -4.09 -16.38
CA GLU A 37 -13.31 -3.71 -15.05
C GLU A 37 -13.23 -4.91 -14.10
N VAL A 38 -12.73 -4.64 -12.89
CA VAL A 38 -12.59 -5.64 -11.82
C VAL A 38 -13.12 -5.06 -10.51
N SER A 39 -13.89 -5.86 -9.78
CA SER A 39 -14.35 -5.54 -8.43
C SER A 39 -13.56 -6.34 -7.41
N ILE A 40 -13.13 -5.69 -6.32
CA ILE A 40 -12.37 -6.32 -5.25
C ILE A 40 -12.92 -5.94 -3.88
N ASN A 41 -13.07 -6.94 -3.01
CA ASN A 41 -13.42 -6.73 -1.62
C ASN A 41 -12.16 -6.40 -0.79
N THR A 42 -12.19 -5.27 -0.07
CA THR A 42 -11.07 -4.77 0.76
C THR A 42 -11.13 -5.27 2.20
N ASP A 43 -12.17 -5.98 2.61
CA ASP A 43 -12.33 -6.44 4.00
C ASP A 43 -11.32 -7.52 4.35
N THR A 44 -10.94 -8.38 3.40
CA THR A 44 -9.96 -9.42 3.60
C THR A 44 -8.54 -8.86 3.56
N SER A 45 -8.20 -8.12 2.50
CA SER A 45 -6.88 -7.49 2.39
C SER A 45 -6.89 -6.29 1.45
N SER A 46 -6.49 -5.12 1.98
CA SER A 46 -6.24 -3.92 1.17
C SER A 46 -4.99 -4.04 0.28
N GLN A 47 -4.11 -5.03 0.53
CA GLN A 47 -2.91 -5.26 -0.27
C GLN A 47 -3.25 -5.67 -1.71
N TYR A 48 -4.30 -6.47 -1.89
CA TYR A 48 -4.75 -6.87 -3.23
C TYR A 48 -5.30 -5.69 -4.03
N ALA A 49 -6.00 -4.76 -3.36
CA ALA A 49 -6.46 -3.53 -3.97
C ALA A 49 -5.28 -2.66 -4.43
N SER A 50 -4.26 -2.51 -3.57
CA SER A 50 -3.02 -1.80 -3.91
C SER A 50 -2.30 -2.44 -5.10
N ALA A 51 -2.19 -3.77 -5.12
CA ALA A 51 -1.58 -4.51 -6.22
C ALA A 51 -2.31 -4.27 -7.55
N LEU A 52 -3.66 -4.30 -7.54
CA LEU A 52 -4.45 -4.02 -8.74
C LEU A 52 -4.32 -2.57 -9.22
N LEU A 53 -4.30 -1.59 -8.31
CA LEU A 53 -4.09 -0.18 -8.65
C LEU A 53 -2.74 0.03 -9.34
N MET A 54 -1.68 -0.64 -8.86
CA MET A 54 -0.36 -0.59 -9.49
C MET A 54 -0.34 -1.32 -10.85
N ALA A 55 -0.92 -2.51 -10.94
CA ALA A 55 -1.01 -3.28 -12.18
C ALA A 55 -1.83 -2.56 -13.25
N ALA A 56 -2.86 -1.81 -12.86
CA ALA A 56 -3.69 -1.04 -13.76
C ALA A 56 -2.92 0.00 -14.58
N VAL A 57 -1.80 0.51 -14.06
CA VAL A 57 -0.93 1.43 -14.81
C VAL A 57 -0.39 0.78 -16.09
N MET A 58 -0.07 -0.50 -16.04
CA MET A 58 0.48 -1.26 -17.17
C MET A 58 -0.59 -1.84 -18.09
N THR A 59 -1.77 -2.12 -17.55
CA THR A 59 -2.83 -2.85 -18.27
C THR A 59 -3.97 -1.97 -18.76
N GLY A 60 -4.24 -0.87 -18.05
CA GLY A 60 -5.46 -0.08 -18.20
C GLY A 60 -6.64 -0.82 -17.58
N LEU A 61 -7.20 -0.33 -16.46
CA LEU A 61 -8.23 -1.03 -15.73
C LEU A 61 -9.16 -0.06 -14.98
N LYS A 62 -10.46 -0.39 -14.97
CA LYS A 62 -11.42 0.16 -14.03
C LYS A 62 -11.50 -0.72 -12.80
N ILE A 63 -11.38 -0.13 -11.63
CA ILE A 63 -11.36 -0.86 -10.36
C ILE A 63 -12.49 -0.34 -9.48
N LYS A 64 -13.33 -1.26 -9.01
CA LYS A 64 -14.34 -0.99 -8.00
C LYS A 64 -13.91 -1.65 -6.69
N LEU A 65 -13.67 -0.83 -5.66
CA LEU A 65 -13.42 -1.32 -4.32
C LEU A 65 -14.75 -1.53 -3.60
N THR A 66 -14.90 -2.64 -2.90
CA THR A 66 -16.07 -2.98 -2.09
C THR A 66 -15.64 -3.32 -0.67
N GLY A 67 -16.61 -3.39 0.27
CA GLY A 67 -16.33 -3.67 1.67
C GLY A 67 -16.18 -2.39 2.51
N LYS A 68 -15.83 -2.57 3.78
CA LYS A 68 -15.76 -1.47 4.78
C LYS A 68 -14.44 -0.70 4.76
N ARG A 69 -13.39 -1.26 4.13
CA ARG A 69 -12.02 -0.70 4.14
C ARG A 69 -11.62 -0.03 2.83
N VAL A 70 -12.58 0.41 2.03
CA VAL A 70 -12.34 1.07 0.73
C VAL A 70 -11.45 2.32 0.83
N ASN A 71 -11.44 2.99 1.97
CA ASN A 71 -10.62 4.16 2.28
C ASN A 71 -9.43 3.83 3.21
N GLY A 72 -8.95 2.58 3.22
CA GLY A 72 -7.85 2.13 4.06
C GLY A 72 -6.54 2.88 3.80
N ALA A 73 -5.66 2.93 4.81
CA ALA A 73 -4.39 3.65 4.73
C ALA A 73 -3.52 3.19 3.55
N TYR A 74 -3.41 1.88 3.31
CA TYR A 74 -2.61 1.33 2.21
C TYR A 74 -3.12 1.74 0.82
N ILE A 75 -4.44 1.84 0.64
CA ILE A 75 -5.04 2.31 -0.62
C ILE A 75 -4.67 3.79 -0.84
N LYS A 76 -4.79 4.62 0.20
CA LYS A 76 -4.42 6.04 0.15
C LYS A 76 -2.93 6.23 -0.14
N ILE A 77 -2.05 5.46 0.50
CA ILE A 77 -0.61 5.47 0.24
C ILE A 77 -0.35 5.13 -1.23
N THR A 78 -0.95 4.05 -1.74
CA THR A 78 -0.77 3.61 -3.13
C THR A 78 -1.25 4.69 -4.11
N LEU A 79 -2.43 5.26 -3.92
CA LEU A 79 -2.97 6.33 -4.78
C LEU A 79 -2.09 7.58 -4.74
N ASN A 80 -1.56 7.94 -3.57
CA ASN A 80 -0.64 9.06 -3.43
C ASN A 80 0.69 8.80 -4.15
N MET A 81 1.26 7.60 -3.99
CA MET A 81 2.46 7.21 -4.71
C MET A 81 2.25 7.24 -6.22
N LEU A 82 1.14 6.71 -6.73
CA LEU A 82 0.82 6.77 -8.17
C LEU A 82 0.86 8.22 -8.67
N LYS A 83 0.27 9.17 -7.93
CA LYS A 83 0.34 10.61 -8.27
C LYS A 83 1.77 11.13 -8.30
N GLN A 84 2.58 10.80 -7.27
CA GLN A 84 3.98 11.21 -7.19
C GLN A 84 4.81 10.65 -8.36
N PHE A 85 4.49 9.46 -8.83
CA PHE A 85 5.09 8.83 -10.02
C PHE A 85 4.52 9.35 -11.35
N GLY A 86 3.69 10.41 -11.31
CA GLY A 86 3.14 11.06 -12.50
C GLY A 86 1.99 10.31 -13.15
N ILE A 87 1.41 9.33 -12.45
CA ILE A 87 0.27 8.54 -12.93
C ILE A 87 -1.03 9.33 -12.75
N LYS A 88 -1.79 9.45 -13.83
CA LYS A 88 -3.12 10.05 -13.84
C LYS A 88 -4.17 8.97 -13.67
N TYR A 89 -5.12 9.20 -12.79
CA TYR A 89 -6.31 8.37 -12.65
C TYR A 89 -7.55 9.24 -12.41
N VAL A 90 -8.70 8.72 -12.76
CA VAL A 90 -9.99 9.35 -12.49
C VAL A 90 -10.69 8.56 -11.40
N GLN A 91 -11.04 9.23 -10.30
CA GLN A 91 -11.96 8.71 -9.30
C GLN A 91 -13.34 9.27 -9.60
N PHE A 92 -14.27 8.44 -10.05
CA PHE A 92 -15.62 8.88 -10.46
C PHE A 92 -16.71 8.55 -9.42
N GLU A 93 -16.39 7.73 -8.45
CA GLU A 93 -17.14 7.49 -7.21
C GLU A 93 -16.15 7.29 -6.08
N GLU A 94 -16.59 7.34 -4.82
CA GLU A 94 -15.71 7.22 -3.65
C GLU A 94 -14.80 5.99 -3.69
N ASN A 95 -15.27 4.91 -4.33
CA ASN A 95 -14.61 3.61 -4.37
C ASN A 95 -14.35 3.09 -5.78
N LYS A 96 -14.48 3.93 -6.83
CA LYS A 96 -14.27 3.53 -8.22
C LYS A 96 -13.19 4.37 -8.88
N TYR A 97 -12.24 3.70 -9.49
CA TYR A 97 -11.06 4.28 -10.12
C TYR A 97 -10.95 3.82 -11.56
N ASN A 98 -10.64 4.74 -12.46
CA ASN A 98 -10.22 4.42 -13.83
C ASN A 98 -8.76 4.82 -14.00
N ILE A 99 -7.93 3.86 -14.31
CA ILE A 99 -6.51 4.05 -14.60
C ILE A 99 -6.27 3.60 -16.04
N GLU A 100 -5.95 4.53 -16.91
CA GLU A 100 -5.58 4.23 -18.28
C GLU A 100 -4.15 3.72 -18.35
N LYS A 101 -3.84 2.91 -19.35
CA LYS A 101 -2.49 2.41 -19.58
C LYS A 101 -1.53 3.59 -19.83
N GLN A 102 -0.49 3.67 -19.01
CA GLN A 102 0.51 4.74 -19.08
C GLN A 102 1.87 4.24 -18.56
N ARG A 103 2.87 5.12 -18.57
CA ARG A 103 4.23 4.81 -18.11
C ARG A 103 4.57 5.66 -16.89
N PHE A 104 5.34 5.10 -15.98
CA PHE A 104 5.95 5.85 -14.89
C PHE A 104 6.95 6.87 -15.44
N ARG A 105 6.99 8.07 -14.85
CA ARG A 105 7.81 9.19 -15.34
C ARG A 105 8.87 9.67 -14.34
N LEU A 106 8.88 9.08 -13.16
CA LEU A 106 9.81 9.47 -12.11
C LEU A 106 11.12 8.68 -12.24
N GLU A 107 12.25 9.40 -12.29
CA GLU A 107 13.58 8.78 -12.39
C GLU A 107 14.20 8.49 -11.02
N LYS A 108 13.89 9.31 -10.03
CA LYS A 108 14.43 9.18 -8.67
C LYS A 108 13.31 9.36 -7.65
N TYR A 109 13.30 8.55 -6.63
CA TYR A 109 12.34 8.60 -5.54
C TYR A 109 13.02 8.29 -4.21
N GLN A 110 12.84 9.15 -3.22
CA GLN A 110 13.29 8.89 -1.86
C GLN A 110 12.24 8.03 -1.16
N ILE A 111 12.59 6.77 -0.90
CA ILE A 111 11.70 5.87 -0.16
C ILE A 111 11.67 6.31 1.31
N GLU A 112 10.46 6.50 1.84
CA GLU A 112 10.25 6.75 3.25
C GLU A 112 10.59 5.48 4.05
N PRO A 113 11.27 5.60 5.21
CA PRO A 113 11.52 4.46 6.09
C PRO A 113 10.22 3.81 6.55
N ASP A 114 10.27 2.49 6.78
CA ASP A 114 9.15 1.75 7.33
C ASP A 114 8.88 2.17 8.78
N MET A 115 7.69 2.77 9.01
CA MET A 115 7.28 3.23 10.33
C MET A 115 7.08 2.06 11.31
N SER A 116 6.62 0.89 10.81
CA SER A 116 6.47 -0.31 11.65
C SER A 116 7.82 -0.74 12.22
N GLY A 117 8.85 -0.80 11.36
CA GLY A 117 10.23 -1.06 11.78
C GLY A 117 10.77 0.02 12.71
N ALA A 118 10.49 1.31 12.44
CA ALA A 118 10.92 2.42 13.28
C ALA A 118 10.34 2.36 14.71
N CYS A 119 9.11 1.85 14.87
CA CYS A 119 8.48 1.70 16.19
C CYS A 119 9.32 0.88 17.17
N TYR A 120 10.04 -0.16 16.69
CA TYR A 120 10.91 -0.97 17.54
C TYR A 120 12.09 -0.16 18.08
N PHE A 121 12.71 0.66 17.23
CA PHE A 121 13.82 1.53 17.66
C PHE A 121 13.34 2.61 18.62
N TYR A 122 12.17 3.20 18.40
CA TYR A 122 11.59 4.16 19.32
C TYR A 122 11.21 3.53 20.66
N ALA A 123 10.62 2.33 20.68
CA ALA A 123 10.34 1.61 21.92
C ALA A 123 11.62 1.28 22.67
N MET A 124 12.67 0.81 21.95
CA MET A 124 13.97 0.49 22.55
C MET A 124 14.62 1.73 23.18
N SER A 125 14.51 2.90 22.54
CA SER A 125 15.01 4.20 23.05
C SER A 125 14.52 4.45 24.49
N LEU A 126 13.23 4.21 24.73
CA LEU A 126 12.64 4.42 26.06
C LEU A 126 13.15 3.40 27.10
N MET A 127 13.38 2.16 26.68
CA MET A 127 13.90 1.11 27.57
C MET A 127 15.32 1.39 28.02
N ILE A 128 16.18 1.86 27.10
CA ILE A 128 17.60 2.15 27.38
C ILE A 128 17.86 3.59 27.80
N LYS A 129 16.82 4.45 27.83
CA LYS A 129 16.91 5.88 28.15
C LYS A 129 17.95 6.62 27.32
N LYS A 130 17.91 6.39 25.98
CA LYS A 130 18.82 7.03 25.02
C LYS A 130 18.02 7.61 23.87
N LYS A 131 18.45 8.76 23.38
CA LYS A 131 17.87 9.38 22.17
C LYS A 131 18.04 8.49 20.96
N VAL A 132 16.98 8.39 20.15
CA VAL A 132 17.00 7.72 18.86
C VAL A 132 16.46 8.68 17.81
N LEU A 133 17.21 8.83 16.71
CA LEU A 133 16.80 9.50 15.48
C LEU A 133 16.56 8.44 14.40
N VAL A 134 15.37 8.41 13.83
CA VAL A 134 15.13 7.73 12.56
C VAL A 134 15.09 8.76 11.44
N LYS A 135 16.10 8.69 10.57
CA LYS A 135 16.28 9.67 9.47
C LYS A 135 15.21 9.49 8.39
N ASN A 136 14.88 10.59 7.71
CA ASN A 136 13.93 10.63 6.58
C ASN A 136 12.52 10.13 6.92
N LEU A 137 12.16 10.08 8.19
CA LEU A 137 10.81 9.79 8.67
C LEU A 137 10.25 11.06 9.32
N HIS A 138 9.00 11.42 8.99
CA HIS A 138 8.38 12.66 9.43
C HIS A 138 6.96 12.43 9.94
N LEU A 139 6.45 13.33 10.82
CA LEU A 139 5.12 13.21 11.41
C LEU A 139 3.96 13.33 10.40
N ASN A 140 4.23 13.83 9.20
CA ASN A 140 3.26 13.88 8.10
C ASN A 140 3.18 12.57 7.30
N SER A 141 3.87 11.52 7.72
CA SER A 141 3.79 10.19 7.12
C SER A 141 2.35 9.71 7.02
N MET A 142 2.03 9.09 5.88
CA MET A 142 0.72 8.45 5.65
C MET A 142 0.66 7.02 6.21
N GLN A 143 1.77 6.48 6.71
CA GLN A 143 1.83 5.16 7.31
C GLN A 143 1.00 5.14 8.61
N GLY A 144 0.13 4.13 8.76
CA GLY A 144 -0.81 4.05 9.89
C GLY A 144 -0.13 4.02 11.26
N ASP A 145 1.07 3.44 11.32
CA ASP A 145 1.86 3.25 12.53
C ASP A 145 2.48 4.54 13.08
N ILE A 146 2.39 5.67 12.34
CA ILE A 146 2.73 6.99 12.87
C ILE A 146 1.95 7.31 14.16
N LYS A 147 0.79 6.67 14.35
CA LYS A 147 -0.03 6.81 15.56
C LYS A 147 0.69 6.32 16.82
N PHE A 148 1.67 5.44 16.69
CA PHE A 148 2.50 5.00 17.80
C PHE A 148 3.24 6.20 18.45
N LEU A 149 3.76 7.11 17.65
CA LEU A 149 4.42 8.33 18.17
C LEU A 149 3.47 9.23 18.95
N TYR A 150 2.23 9.34 18.49
CA TYR A 150 1.23 10.09 19.25
C TYR A 150 0.88 9.41 20.59
N ALA A 151 0.90 8.08 20.64
CA ALA A 151 0.73 7.34 21.89
C ALA A 151 1.92 7.60 22.83
N LEU A 152 3.15 7.51 22.34
CA LEU A 152 4.36 7.81 23.12
C LEU A 152 4.35 9.25 23.66
N LYS A 153 3.94 10.22 22.84
CA LYS A 153 3.79 11.60 23.28
C LYS A 153 2.79 11.76 24.42
N LYS A 154 1.65 11.04 24.35
CA LYS A 154 0.65 11.01 25.43
C LYS A 154 1.19 10.38 26.73
N MET A 155 2.15 9.47 26.61
CA MET A 155 2.84 8.84 27.75
C MET A 155 3.93 9.73 28.35
N GLY A 156 4.15 10.92 27.79
CA GLY A 156 5.14 11.90 28.29
C GLY A 156 6.48 11.88 27.58
N CYS A 157 6.64 11.09 26.51
CA CYS A 157 7.89 11.06 25.75
C CYS A 157 8.03 12.33 24.90
N LEU A 158 9.26 12.82 24.78
CA LEU A 158 9.56 13.94 23.92
C LEU A 158 9.73 13.44 22.48
N VAL A 159 8.78 13.80 21.62
CA VAL A 159 8.80 13.49 20.18
C VAL A 159 9.04 14.76 19.40
N LYS A 160 10.15 14.86 18.68
CA LYS A 160 10.52 16.01 17.84
C LYS A 160 10.64 15.57 16.39
N ASP A 161 9.96 16.30 15.50
CA ASP A 161 10.17 16.22 14.06
C ASP A 161 11.21 17.28 13.67
N THR A 162 12.26 16.87 13.01
CA THR A 162 13.38 17.71 12.57
C THR A 162 13.60 17.54 11.08
N ASP A 163 14.41 18.39 10.46
CA ASP A 163 14.76 18.29 9.04
C ASP A 163 15.43 16.96 8.68
N GLU A 164 16.10 16.31 9.65
CA GLU A 164 16.74 15.02 9.43
C GLU A 164 15.79 13.82 9.64
N GLY A 165 14.70 14.01 10.40
CA GLY A 165 13.75 12.97 10.77
C GLY A 165 13.22 13.11 12.19
N ILE A 166 12.61 12.05 12.72
CA ILE A 166 11.96 12.06 14.03
C ILE A 166 12.92 11.57 15.11
N ILE A 167 13.05 12.41 16.16
CA ILE A 167 13.81 12.10 17.38
C ILE A 167 12.83 11.76 18.50
N ILE A 168 13.16 10.73 19.27
CA ILE A 168 12.52 10.41 20.56
C ILE A 168 13.57 10.47 21.68
N ASP A 169 13.15 11.10 22.80
CA ASP A 169 13.92 11.27 24.04
C ASP A 169 13.03 11.02 25.25
#